data_13e00139b26df01370ae7e453f38276a
#
_entry.id   13e00139b26df01370ae7e453f38276a
#
_cell.length_a   1.000
_cell.length_b   1.000
_cell.length_c   1.000
_cell.angle_alpha   90.00
_cell.angle_beta   90.00
_cell.angle_gamma   90.00
#
_symmetry.space_group_name_H-M   'P 1'
#
loop_
_entity.id
_entity.type
_entity.pdbx_description
1 polymer ?
#
loop_
_entity_poly.entity_id
_entity_poly.type
_entity_poly.pdbx_seq_one_letter_code
_entity_poly.pdbx_strand_id
1 'polypeptide(L)'
;AIADPVRKEVPAAVSDCLNAGIKVKIVTGDTPATAREIARQISLWTPEDGDRNIITGSEFAALDDKTLLERIPDLKVIARARPMDKERLVRLLQSQDEVVAVTGDGTNDAPALNAAQVGLSMGDGTSVAKEASDITIIDNSFGSITKAVLWGRSLYRNIQKFILFQMTINVAACLIVLIGAFLGTESPLTVTQM
;
A
#
# COMPACT_ATOMS: atom_id res chain seq x y z
N ALA A 1 15.66 17.91 23.33
CA ALA A 1 14.87 17.72 22.12
C ALA A 1 13.49 17.23 22.54
N ILE A 2 12.44 17.96 22.18
CA ILE A 2 11.06 17.52 22.38
C ILE A 2 10.77 16.68 21.13
N ALA A 3 10.84 15.37 21.23
CA ALA A 3 10.34 14.48 20.22
C ALA A 3 8.96 14.00 20.68
N ASP A 4 7.98 14.05 19.78
CA ASP A 4 6.67 13.45 20.02
C ASP A 4 6.88 11.92 20.12
N PRO A 5 6.47 11.26 21.23
CA PRO A 5 6.76 9.85 21.43
C PRO A 5 5.98 9.00 20.41
N VAL A 6 6.66 8.00 19.86
CA VAL A 6 6.00 7.01 18.98
C VAL A 6 4.87 6.31 19.75
N ARG A 7 3.70 6.22 19.16
CA ARG A 7 2.55 5.51 19.75
C ARG A 7 2.90 4.04 19.96
N LYS A 8 2.50 3.47 21.10
CA LYS A 8 2.92 2.13 21.56
C LYS A 8 2.55 1.00 20.60
N GLU A 9 1.48 1.15 19.84
CA GLU A 9 0.98 0.15 18.87
C GLU A 9 1.73 0.16 17.52
N VAL A 10 2.43 1.24 17.19
CA VAL A 10 3.05 1.41 15.85
C VAL A 10 4.16 0.39 15.58
N PRO A 11 5.08 0.07 16.52
CA PRO A 11 6.11 -0.91 16.25
C PRO A 11 5.55 -2.29 15.89
N ALA A 12 4.52 -2.75 16.60
CA ALA A 12 3.87 -4.03 16.31
C ALA A 12 3.20 -4.01 14.93
N ALA A 13 2.46 -2.95 14.61
CA ALA A 13 1.79 -2.82 13.33
C ALA A 13 2.77 -2.72 12.15
N VAL A 14 3.91 -2.03 12.32
CA VAL A 14 4.99 -2.01 11.30
C VAL A 14 5.59 -3.40 11.10
N SER A 15 5.85 -4.14 12.19
CA SER A 15 6.32 -5.52 12.12
C SER A 15 5.33 -6.41 11.36
N ASP A 16 4.04 -6.29 11.61
CA ASP A 16 2.98 -7.03 10.91
C ASP A 16 2.97 -6.70 9.41
N CYS A 17 3.15 -5.42 9.05
CA CYS A 17 3.28 -5.01 7.65
C CYS A 17 4.50 -5.66 6.97
N LEU A 18 5.66 -5.62 7.61
CA LEU A 18 6.89 -6.21 7.08
C LEU A 18 6.75 -7.74 6.93
N ASN A 19 6.18 -8.43 7.93
CA ASN A 19 5.90 -9.87 7.88
C ASN A 19 4.88 -10.23 6.79
N ALA A 20 3.98 -9.31 6.46
CA ALA A 20 3.02 -9.45 5.37
C ALA A 20 3.63 -9.12 3.98
N GLY A 21 4.95 -8.85 3.90
CA GLY A 21 5.64 -8.50 2.67
C GLY A 21 5.40 -7.07 2.19
N ILE A 22 4.91 -6.18 3.05
CA ILE A 22 4.71 -4.76 2.73
C ILE A 22 5.98 -3.99 3.05
N LYS A 23 6.53 -3.29 2.09
CA LYS A 23 7.69 -2.42 2.27
C LYS A 23 7.23 -1.09 2.89
N VAL A 24 7.61 -0.83 4.13
CA VAL A 24 7.30 0.43 4.82
C VAL A 24 8.39 1.45 4.55
N LYS A 25 8.01 2.69 4.24
CA LYS A 25 8.91 3.82 4.04
C LYS A 25 8.43 5.04 4.83
N ILE A 26 9.38 5.77 5.43
CA ILE A 26 9.09 7.00 6.16
C ILE A 26 9.47 8.19 5.27
N VAL A 27 8.52 9.11 5.08
CA VAL A 27 8.76 10.37 4.37
C VAL A 27 8.30 11.52 5.26
N THR A 28 9.27 12.27 5.79
CA THR A 28 9.01 13.29 6.82
C THR A 28 9.76 14.58 6.55
N GLY A 29 9.20 15.70 7.03
CA GLY A 29 9.89 16.99 7.08
C GLY A 29 10.97 17.08 8.18
N ASP A 30 11.06 16.11 9.08
CA ASP A 30 12.02 16.07 10.17
C ASP A 30 13.46 15.93 9.71
N THR A 31 14.38 16.20 10.65
CA THR A 31 15.81 16.03 10.40
C THR A 31 16.18 14.54 10.21
N PRO A 32 17.27 14.23 9.47
CA PRO A 32 17.73 12.85 9.30
C PRO A 32 17.97 12.11 10.61
N ALA A 33 18.49 12.82 11.64
CA ALA A 33 18.73 12.23 12.95
C ALA A 33 17.43 11.84 13.65
N THR A 34 16.41 12.71 13.63
CA THR A 34 15.09 12.43 14.22
C THR A 34 14.38 11.31 13.46
N ALA A 35 14.37 11.37 12.13
CA ALA A 35 13.73 10.36 11.29
C ALA A 35 14.36 8.97 11.46
N ARG A 36 15.68 8.90 11.56
CA ARG A 36 16.42 7.65 11.85
C ARG A 36 16.07 7.08 13.23
N GLU A 37 15.97 7.94 14.25
CA GLU A 37 15.61 7.50 15.60
C GLU A 37 14.16 6.98 15.65
N ILE A 38 13.23 7.66 15.00
CA ILE A 38 11.85 7.17 14.87
C ILE A 38 11.83 5.82 14.14
N ALA A 39 12.54 5.69 13.01
CA ALA A 39 12.64 4.45 12.26
C ALA A 39 13.20 3.29 13.10
N ARG A 40 14.15 3.58 14.01
CA ARG A 40 14.71 2.61 14.96
C ARG A 40 13.69 2.18 16.00
N GLN A 41 12.94 3.13 16.57
CA GLN A 41 11.92 2.86 17.59
C GLN A 41 10.76 2.00 17.05
N ILE A 42 10.43 2.12 15.78
CA ILE A 42 9.39 1.30 15.13
C ILE A 42 9.95 0.02 14.47
N SER A 43 11.20 -0.33 14.74
CA SER A 43 11.88 -1.52 14.19
C SER A 43 11.99 -1.56 12.65
N LEU A 44 11.87 -0.42 11.99
CA LEU A 44 12.11 -0.28 10.55
C LEU A 44 13.61 -0.15 10.24
N TRP A 45 14.36 0.53 11.10
CA TRP A 45 15.80 0.70 10.99
C TRP A 45 16.53 -0.36 11.78
N THR A 46 17.42 -1.10 11.12
CA THR A 46 18.22 -2.19 11.70
C THR A 46 19.69 -1.79 11.83
N PRO A 47 20.53 -2.52 12.59
CA PRO A 47 21.96 -2.26 12.69
C PRO A 47 22.73 -2.39 11.35
N GLU A 48 22.15 -3.09 10.37
CA GLU A 48 22.71 -3.30 9.04
C GLU A 48 22.45 -2.11 8.11
N ASP A 49 21.52 -1.22 8.48
CA ASP A 49 21.15 -0.07 7.67
C ASP A 49 22.18 1.07 7.79
N GLY A 50 22.43 1.73 6.67
CA GLY A 50 23.40 2.81 6.55
C GLY A 50 22.89 3.98 5.70
N ASP A 51 23.83 4.77 5.20
CA ASP A 51 23.51 5.99 4.41
C ASP A 51 22.76 5.69 3.11
N ARG A 52 22.80 4.45 2.62
CA ARG A 52 22.03 4.04 1.44
C ARG A 52 20.52 3.98 1.72
N ASN A 53 20.13 3.73 2.95
CA ASN A 53 18.74 3.55 3.38
C ASN A 53 18.05 4.86 3.78
N ILE A 54 18.77 5.98 3.81
CA ILE A 54 18.25 7.30 4.10
C ILE A 54 18.73 8.32 3.07
N ILE A 55 17.87 9.29 2.75
CA ILE A 55 18.18 10.41 1.87
C ILE A 55 17.47 11.66 2.37
N THR A 56 18.03 12.83 2.08
CA THR A 56 17.33 14.11 2.31
C THR A 56 16.47 14.50 1.11
N GLY A 57 15.40 15.29 1.33
CA GLY A 57 14.56 15.79 0.24
C GLY A 57 15.34 16.61 -0.80
N SER A 58 16.39 17.32 -0.40
CA SER A 58 17.26 18.05 -1.33
C SER A 58 18.07 17.13 -2.23
N GLU A 59 18.65 16.05 -1.68
CA GLU A 59 19.35 15.03 -2.45
C GLU A 59 18.39 14.26 -3.34
N PHE A 60 17.21 13.89 -2.81
CA PHE A 60 16.17 13.20 -3.57
C PHE A 60 15.70 14.02 -4.78
N ALA A 61 15.56 15.33 -4.62
CA ALA A 61 15.18 16.23 -5.72
C ALA A 61 16.29 16.44 -6.75
N ALA A 62 17.56 16.33 -6.34
CA ALA A 62 18.71 16.53 -7.24
C ALA A 62 19.02 15.31 -8.11
N LEU A 63 18.59 14.11 -7.70
CA LEU A 63 18.80 12.88 -8.46
C LEU A 63 17.77 12.74 -9.60
N ASP A 64 18.20 12.15 -10.71
CA ASP A 64 17.33 11.76 -11.81
C ASP A 64 16.50 10.52 -11.46
N ASP A 65 15.40 10.32 -12.17
CA ASP A 65 14.46 9.23 -11.88
C ASP A 65 15.10 7.86 -12.04
N LYS A 66 16.02 7.67 -12.99
CA LYS A 66 16.71 6.41 -13.21
C LYS A 66 17.55 6.01 -11.99
N THR A 67 18.35 6.94 -11.48
CA THR A 67 19.18 6.72 -10.28
C THR A 67 18.31 6.47 -9.04
N LEU A 68 17.18 7.19 -8.92
CA LEU A 68 16.24 6.98 -7.84
C LEU A 68 15.59 5.59 -7.90
N LEU A 69 15.18 5.12 -9.07
CA LEU A 69 14.58 3.79 -9.24
C LEU A 69 15.53 2.66 -8.81
N GLU A 70 16.84 2.83 -9.02
CA GLU A 70 17.85 1.87 -8.55
C GLU A 70 18.03 1.91 -7.02
N ARG A 71 17.80 3.08 -6.39
CA ARG A 71 17.99 3.29 -4.95
C ARG A 71 16.74 3.01 -4.12
N ILE A 72 15.54 3.25 -4.67
CA ILE A 72 14.25 3.15 -3.97
C ILE A 72 14.03 1.78 -3.28
N PRO A 73 14.44 0.62 -3.82
CA PRO A 73 14.26 -0.66 -3.14
C PRO A 73 14.90 -0.71 -1.75
N ASP A 74 16.07 -0.11 -1.59
CA ASP A 74 16.82 -0.08 -0.34
C ASP A 74 16.43 1.10 0.57
N LEU A 75 15.81 2.13 0.00
CA LEU A 75 15.48 3.36 0.71
C LEU A 75 14.36 3.14 1.72
N LYS A 76 14.61 3.46 2.98
CA LYS A 76 13.64 3.36 4.09
C LYS A 76 13.14 4.71 4.57
N VAL A 77 13.98 5.76 4.49
CA VAL A 77 13.69 7.07 5.05
C VAL A 77 14.02 8.20 4.08
N ILE A 78 13.08 9.11 3.86
CA ILE A 78 13.32 10.41 3.24
C ILE A 78 13.07 11.48 4.30
N ALA A 79 14.14 12.15 4.72
CA ALA A 79 14.13 13.19 5.73
C ALA A 79 14.12 14.58 5.08
N ARG A 80 13.60 15.62 5.74
CA ARG A 80 13.47 16.96 5.15
C ARG A 80 12.74 16.95 3.81
N ALA A 81 11.79 16.02 3.64
CA ALA A 81 11.00 15.90 2.43
C ALA A 81 10.00 17.07 2.28
N ARG A 82 9.85 17.53 1.06
CA ARG A 82 8.81 18.49 0.66
C ARG A 82 7.58 17.72 0.17
N PRO A 83 6.40 18.35 0.09
CA PRO A 83 5.19 17.70 -0.44
C PRO A 83 5.39 17.05 -1.82
N MET A 84 6.10 17.72 -2.73
CA MET A 84 6.40 17.21 -4.07
C MET A 84 7.32 16.01 -4.06
N ASP A 85 8.20 15.86 -3.07
CA ASP A 85 9.08 14.69 -2.94
C ASP A 85 8.27 13.44 -2.57
N LYS A 86 7.22 13.60 -1.75
CA LYS A 86 6.28 12.52 -1.40
C LYS A 86 5.53 12.02 -2.63
N GLU A 87 4.94 12.94 -3.40
CA GLU A 87 4.23 12.59 -4.62
C GLU A 87 5.15 11.93 -5.66
N ARG A 88 6.37 12.48 -5.86
CA ARG A 88 7.36 11.91 -6.79
C ARG A 88 7.73 10.47 -6.41
N LEU A 89 7.95 10.20 -5.11
CA LEU A 89 8.22 8.83 -4.64
C LEU A 89 7.08 7.89 -4.99
N VAL A 90 5.82 8.30 -4.78
CA VAL A 90 4.65 7.50 -5.13
C VAL A 90 4.65 7.16 -6.62
N ARG A 91 4.83 8.15 -7.49
CA ARG A 91 4.86 7.95 -8.95
C ARG A 91 6.00 7.05 -9.40
N LEU A 92 7.18 7.16 -8.79
CA LEU A 92 8.33 6.30 -9.08
C LEU A 92 8.06 4.84 -8.67
N LEU A 93 7.46 4.60 -7.51
CA LEU A 93 7.05 3.26 -7.09
C LEU A 93 5.99 2.66 -8.02
N GLN A 94 5.01 3.45 -8.43
CA GLN A 94 3.98 3.04 -9.40
C GLN A 94 4.56 2.70 -10.77
N SER A 95 5.62 3.38 -11.20
CA SER A 95 6.30 3.08 -12.47
C SER A 95 7.05 1.73 -12.45
N GLN A 96 7.24 1.15 -11.27
CA GLN A 96 7.77 -0.21 -11.06
C GLN A 96 6.67 -1.26 -10.83
N ASP A 97 5.41 -0.95 -11.17
CA ASP A 97 4.23 -1.79 -10.94
C ASP A 97 3.97 -2.12 -9.45
N GLU A 98 4.54 -1.33 -8.52
CA GLU A 98 4.25 -1.47 -7.09
C GLU A 98 2.91 -0.80 -6.74
N VAL A 99 2.11 -1.46 -5.90
CA VAL A 99 0.88 -0.89 -5.34
C VAL A 99 1.23 -0.07 -4.11
N VAL A 100 0.97 1.23 -4.17
CA VAL A 100 1.37 2.18 -3.14
C VAL A 100 0.19 2.64 -2.32
N ALA A 101 0.31 2.50 -1.00
CA ALA A 101 -0.57 3.15 -0.04
C ALA A 101 0.19 4.29 0.65
N VAL A 102 -0.45 5.43 0.83
CA VAL A 102 0.11 6.59 1.54
C VAL A 102 -0.76 6.91 2.74
N THR A 103 -0.14 7.18 3.88
CA THR A 103 -0.82 7.72 5.05
C THR A 103 -0.39 9.16 5.30
N GLY A 104 -1.34 10.03 5.61
CA GLY A 104 -1.07 11.42 5.92
C GLY A 104 -2.23 12.08 6.65
N ASP A 105 -1.94 13.16 7.39
CA ASP A 105 -2.92 13.93 8.18
C ASP A 105 -2.92 15.42 7.84
N GLY A 106 -1.89 15.88 7.13
CA GLY A 106 -1.68 17.29 6.80
C GLY A 106 -2.06 17.65 5.36
N THR A 107 -2.28 18.94 5.15
CA THR A 107 -2.49 19.52 3.81
C THR A 107 -1.31 19.24 2.87
N ASN A 108 -0.10 19.13 3.42
CA ASN A 108 1.11 18.80 2.68
C ASN A 108 1.15 17.37 2.14
N ASP A 109 0.29 16.49 2.64
CA ASP A 109 0.21 15.09 2.21
C ASP A 109 -0.79 14.88 1.08
N ALA A 110 -1.68 15.84 0.85
CA ALA A 110 -2.77 15.73 -0.13
C ALA A 110 -2.30 15.35 -1.55
N PRO A 111 -1.21 15.91 -2.11
CA PRO A 111 -0.74 15.49 -3.43
C PRO A 111 -0.32 14.01 -3.48
N ALA A 112 0.35 13.52 -2.43
CA ALA A 112 0.77 12.12 -2.35
C ALA A 112 -0.40 11.18 -2.07
N LEU A 113 -1.37 11.58 -1.22
CA LEU A 113 -2.60 10.83 -0.95
C LEU A 113 -3.40 10.62 -2.24
N ASN A 114 -3.59 11.67 -3.02
CA ASN A 114 -4.33 11.61 -4.28
C ASN A 114 -3.59 10.86 -5.40
N ALA A 115 -2.25 10.85 -5.37
CA ALA A 115 -1.45 10.13 -6.36
C ALA A 115 -1.34 8.63 -6.08
N ALA A 116 -1.52 8.18 -4.83
CA ALA A 116 -1.44 6.79 -4.43
C ALA A 116 -2.62 5.96 -4.95
N GLN A 117 -2.45 4.62 -5.06
CA GLN A 117 -3.59 3.73 -5.31
C GLN A 117 -4.50 3.61 -4.08
N VAL A 118 -3.97 3.86 -2.87
CA VAL A 118 -4.76 3.91 -1.64
C VAL A 118 -4.26 5.07 -0.78
N GLY A 119 -5.00 6.16 -0.76
CA GLY A 119 -4.80 7.28 0.14
C GLY A 119 -5.51 7.03 1.48
N LEU A 120 -4.78 7.15 2.59
CA LEU A 120 -5.29 6.92 3.94
C LEU A 120 -5.11 8.18 4.79
N SER A 121 -6.18 8.83 5.20
CA SER A 121 -6.12 9.95 6.15
C SER A 121 -6.45 9.52 7.58
N MET A 122 -5.90 10.24 8.55
CA MET A 122 -6.27 10.07 9.95
C MET A 122 -7.56 10.82 10.27
N GLY A 123 -8.33 10.32 11.23
CA GLY A 123 -9.59 10.93 11.68
C GLY A 123 -9.42 12.37 12.18
N ASP A 124 -8.29 12.68 12.81
CA ASP A 124 -7.91 14.02 13.28
C ASP A 124 -7.20 14.85 12.19
N GLY A 125 -7.01 14.28 11.00
CA GLY A 125 -6.37 14.96 9.88
C GLY A 125 -7.17 16.15 9.34
N THR A 126 -6.52 17.01 8.57
CA THR A 126 -7.15 18.18 7.93
C THR A 126 -8.25 17.76 6.95
N SER A 127 -9.23 18.65 6.70
CA SER A 127 -10.26 18.40 5.68
C SER A 127 -9.66 18.12 4.30
N VAL A 128 -8.58 18.83 3.96
CA VAL A 128 -7.87 18.66 2.68
C VAL A 128 -7.26 17.26 2.56
N ALA A 129 -6.64 16.72 3.63
CA ALA A 129 -6.11 15.37 3.63
C ALA A 129 -7.22 14.32 3.50
N LYS A 130 -8.36 14.53 4.18
CA LYS A 130 -9.54 13.64 4.10
C LYS A 130 -10.16 13.63 2.71
N GLU A 131 -10.31 14.79 2.08
CA GLU A 131 -10.81 14.89 0.71
C GLU A 131 -9.88 14.27 -0.34
N ALA A 132 -8.57 14.32 -0.10
CA ALA A 132 -7.56 13.73 -0.97
C ALA A 132 -7.35 12.22 -0.76
N SER A 133 -7.98 11.61 0.25
CA SER A 133 -7.82 10.20 0.61
C SER A 133 -9.02 9.36 0.22
N ASP A 134 -8.79 8.06 -0.03
CA ASP A 134 -9.85 7.08 -0.31
C ASP A 134 -10.49 6.57 0.98
N ILE A 135 -9.73 6.53 2.08
CA ILE A 135 -10.15 5.95 3.36
C ILE A 135 -9.73 6.86 4.50
N THR A 136 -10.63 7.12 5.45
CA THR A 136 -10.33 7.84 6.70
C THR A 136 -10.30 6.87 7.88
N ILE A 137 -9.19 6.85 8.62
CA ILE A 137 -8.99 6.01 9.81
C ILE A 137 -9.50 6.75 11.05
N ILE A 138 -10.73 6.47 11.45
CA ILE A 138 -11.47 7.23 12.47
C ILE A 138 -10.80 7.16 13.86
N ASP A 139 -10.22 6.01 14.20
CA ASP A 139 -9.57 5.77 15.50
C ASP A 139 -8.11 6.26 15.55
N ASN A 140 -7.62 6.87 14.48
CA ASN A 140 -6.25 7.37 14.34
C ASN A 140 -5.16 6.30 14.62
N SER A 141 -5.50 5.01 14.53
CA SER A 141 -4.59 3.91 14.84
C SER A 141 -3.95 3.34 13.58
N PHE A 142 -2.62 3.32 13.54
CA PHE A 142 -1.89 2.64 12.48
C PHE A 142 -2.17 1.12 12.46
N GLY A 143 -2.49 0.53 13.61
CA GLY A 143 -2.92 -0.87 13.73
C GLY A 143 -4.21 -1.18 12.97
N SER A 144 -5.11 -0.22 12.80
CA SER A 144 -6.33 -0.39 12.01
C SER A 144 -6.04 -0.48 10.52
N ILE A 145 -5.00 0.19 10.02
CA ILE A 145 -4.50 0.04 8.64
C ILE A 145 -4.04 -1.41 8.40
N THR A 146 -3.25 -1.97 9.31
CA THR A 146 -2.77 -3.35 9.20
C THR A 146 -3.94 -4.35 9.17
N LYS A 147 -4.93 -4.16 10.02
CA LYS A 147 -6.16 -4.98 10.02
C LYS A 147 -6.93 -4.84 8.72
N ALA A 148 -7.09 -3.62 8.18
CA ALA A 148 -7.76 -3.39 6.90
C ALA A 148 -7.07 -4.12 5.75
N VAL A 149 -5.73 -4.11 5.70
CA VAL A 149 -4.95 -4.88 4.70
C VAL A 149 -5.19 -6.38 4.85
N LEU A 150 -5.19 -6.90 6.07
CA LEU A 150 -5.44 -8.33 6.37
C LEU A 150 -6.84 -8.76 5.86
N TRP A 151 -7.87 -7.99 6.20
CA TRP A 151 -9.25 -8.23 5.77
C TRP A 151 -9.40 -8.10 4.26
N GLY A 152 -8.80 -7.07 3.65
CA GLY A 152 -8.81 -6.86 2.20
C GLY A 152 -8.19 -8.02 1.43
N ARG A 153 -7.03 -8.53 1.89
CA ARG A 153 -6.40 -9.74 1.31
C ARG A 153 -7.26 -10.99 1.45
N SER A 154 -7.92 -11.17 2.58
CA SER A 154 -8.85 -12.30 2.80
C SER A 154 -10.06 -12.20 1.88
N LEU A 155 -10.67 -11.02 1.79
CA LEU A 155 -11.80 -10.75 0.90
C LEU A 155 -11.44 -11.00 -0.57
N TYR A 156 -10.30 -10.50 -1.02
CA TYR A 156 -9.79 -10.69 -2.38
C TYR A 156 -9.63 -12.19 -2.72
N ARG A 157 -9.04 -12.98 -1.80
CA ARG A 157 -8.91 -14.43 -1.98
C ARG A 157 -10.27 -15.13 -2.09
N ASN A 158 -11.26 -14.70 -1.32
CA ASN A 158 -12.62 -15.27 -1.37
C ASN A 158 -13.30 -14.92 -2.69
N ILE A 159 -13.16 -13.68 -3.18
CA ILE A 159 -13.67 -13.25 -4.49
C ILE A 159 -13.00 -14.07 -5.61
N GLN A 160 -11.68 -14.23 -5.58
CA GLN A 160 -10.99 -15.07 -6.58
C GLN A 160 -11.50 -16.51 -6.60
N LYS A 161 -11.68 -17.14 -5.43
CA LYS A 161 -12.24 -18.49 -5.35
C LYS A 161 -13.65 -18.57 -5.89
N PHE A 162 -14.49 -17.59 -5.57
CA PHE A 162 -15.86 -17.51 -6.09
C PHE A 162 -15.90 -17.38 -7.61
N ILE A 163 -15.10 -16.47 -8.17
CA ILE A 163 -15.02 -16.28 -9.63
C ILE A 163 -14.52 -17.56 -10.31
N LEU A 164 -13.47 -18.18 -9.78
CA LEU A 164 -12.93 -19.42 -10.35
C LEU A 164 -13.98 -20.54 -10.33
N PHE A 165 -14.70 -20.69 -9.22
CA PHE A 165 -15.80 -21.67 -9.10
C PHE A 165 -16.91 -21.39 -10.13
N GLN A 166 -17.36 -20.16 -10.24
CA GLN A 166 -18.40 -19.75 -11.19
C GLN A 166 -17.98 -19.98 -12.65
N MET A 167 -16.73 -19.62 -12.98
CA MET A 167 -16.18 -19.87 -14.32
C MET A 167 -16.10 -21.37 -14.64
N THR A 168 -15.70 -22.19 -13.66
CA THR A 168 -15.62 -23.65 -13.83
C THR A 168 -16.99 -24.24 -14.12
N ILE A 169 -18.03 -23.83 -13.40
CA ILE A 169 -19.40 -24.28 -13.64
C ILE A 169 -19.87 -23.87 -15.04
N ASN A 170 -19.66 -22.62 -15.44
CA ASN A 170 -20.08 -22.13 -16.75
C ASN A 170 -19.39 -22.88 -17.90
N VAL A 171 -18.06 -23.11 -17.78
CA VAL A 171 -17.30 -23.89 -18.77
C VAL A 171 -17.80 -25.33 -18.82
N ALA A 172 -18.03 -25.96 -17.67
CA ALA A 172 -18.57 -27.32 -17.62
C ALA A 172 -19.95 -27.42 -18.27
N ALA A 173 -20.85 -26.48 -18.00
CA ALA A 173 -22.17 -26.43 -18.60
C ALA A 173 -22.09 -26.29 -20.14
N CYS A 174 -21.25 -25.38 -20.65
CA CYS A 174 -21.02 -25.19 -22.08
C CYS A 174 -20.46 -26.48 -22.73
N LEU A 175 -19.51 -27.17 -22.08
CA LEU A 175 -18.94 -28.43 -22.58
C LEU A 175 -20.00 -29.55 -22.64
N ILE A 176 -20.83 -29.67 -21.60
CA ILE A 176 -21.91 -30.66 -21.55
C ILE A 176 -22.89 -30.46 -22.72
N VAL A 177 -23.31 -29.20 -22.95
CA VAL A 177 -24.21 -28.87 -24.07
C VAL A 177 -23.55 -29.14 -25.43
N LEU A 178 -22.27 -28.77 -25.57
CA LEU A 178 -21.52 -28.99 -26.80
C LEU A 178 -21.38 -30.48 -27.14
N ILE A 179 -20.97 -31.28 -26.14
CA ILE A 179 -20.82 -32.73 -26.29
C ILE A 179 -22.17 -33.40 -26.58
N GLY A 180 -23.25 -32.98 -25.89
CA GLY A 180 -24.60 -33.47 -26.16
C GLY A 180 -25.06 -33.20 -27.60
N ALA A 181 -24.76 -32.01 -28.12
CA ALA A 181 -25.05 -31.66 -29.50
C ALA A 181 -24.30 -32.52 -30.53
N PHE A 182 -23.01 -32.83 -30.27
CA PHE A 182 -22.21 -33.72 -31.11
C PHE A 182 -22.71 -35.19 -31.08
N LEU A 183 -23.22 -35.64 -29.95
CA LEU A 183 -23.75 -37.01 -29.78
C LEU A 183 -25.18 -37.17 -30.27
N GLY A 184 -25.82 -36.07 -30.72
CA GLY A 184 -27.19 -36.07 -31.20
C GLY A 184 -28.24 -36.36 -30.10
N THR A 185 -27.89 -36.13 -28.83
CA THR A 185 -28.82 -36.25 -27.71
C THR A 185 -29.65 -34.99 -27.55
N GLU A 186 -30.91 -35.12 -27.06
CA GLU A 186 -31.69 -33.95 -26.65
C GLU A 186 -30.91 -33.13 -25.62
N SER A 187 -31.11 -31.79 -25.65
CA SER A 187 -30.34 -30.85 -24.80
C SER A 187 -30.28 -31.34 -23.34
N PRO A 188 -29.10 -31.69 -22.82
CA PRO A 188 -28.95 -32.27 -21.48
C PRO A 188 -29.19 -31.25 -20.36
N LEU A 189 -29.28 -29.97 -20.67
CA LEU A 189 -29.56 -28.88 -19.73
C LEU A 189 -30.73 -28.05 -20.24
N THR A 190 -31.74 -27.86 -19.42
CA THR A 190 -32.84 -26.92 -19.70
C THR A 190 -32.40 -25.48 -19.38
N VAL A 191 -33.06 -24.49 -20.01
CA VAL A 191 -32.80 -23.06 -19.82
C VAL A 191 -32.89 -22.64 -18.33
N THR A 192 -33.67 -23.39 -17.52
CA THR A 192 -33.83 -23.16 -16.08
C THR A 192 -32.69 -23.76 -15.22
N GLN A 193 -31.83 -24.58 -15.83
CA GLN A 193 -30.69 -25.23 -15.15
C GLN A 193 -29.33 -24.60 -15.49
N MET A 194 -29.32 -23.61 -16.39
CA MET A 194 -28.19 -22.73 -16.68
C MET A 194 -28.20 -21.49 -15.79
#